data_0afa7fbf13c18dc5d9ab8d7c092c5bc3
#
_entry.id   0afa7fbf13c18dc5d9ab8d7c092c5bc3
#
_cell.length_a   1.000
_cell.length_b   1.000
_cell.length_c   1.000
_cell.angle_alpha   90.00
_cell.angle_beta   90.00
_cell.angle_gamma   90.00
#
_symmetry.space_group_name_H-M   'P 1'
#
loop_
_entity.id
_entity.type
_entity.pdbx_description
1 polymer ?
#
loop_
_entity_poly.entity_id
_entity_poly.type
_entity_poly.pdbx_seq_one_letter_code
_entity_poly.pdbx_strand_id
1 'polypeptide(L)'
;WNGQQLSGYVFLCVDNIDLRRQIVEMHMDNPYVKAMFDFRTRLEDAQHYAADWSDYKMKKDFLNSMNFSHDEAKEETPVSACNVTLSVCPTVLVICARGVANFMNFWNGKPLKKLILDDAFNFICDAF
;
A
#
# COMPACT_ATOMS: atom_id res chain seq x y z
N TRP A 1 9.69 14.69 -0.45
CA TRP A 1 9.96 14.11 -1.77
C TRP A 1 10.69 15.13 -2.65
N ASN A 2 11.74 14.68 -3.31
CA ASN A 2 12.59 15.56 -4.13
C ASN A 2 12.20 15.62 -5.62
N GLY A 3 11.05 15.04 -5.99
CA GLY A 3 10.54 15.02 -7.36
C GLY A 3 11.27 14.08 -8.32
N GLN A 4 12.02 13.10 -7.80
CA GLN A 4 12.72 12.13 -8.63
C GLN A 4 11.74 11.30 -9.47
N GLN A 5 12.04 11.14 -10.77
CA GLN A 5 11.27 10.30 -11.66
C GLN A 5 11.42 8.81 -11.30
N LEU A 6 10.30 8.13 -11.15
CA LEU A 6 10.25 6.69 -10.88
C LEU A 6 9.97 5.92 -12.17
N SER A 7 10.37 4.65 -12.20
CA SER A 7 10.12 3.75 -13.32
C SER A 7 9.96 2.31 -12.85
N GLY A 8 9.34 1.46 -13.67
CA GLY A 8 9.15 0.05 -13.37
C GLY A 8 8.07 -0.20 -12.32
N TYR A 9 8.33 -1.09 -11.38
CA TYR A 9 7.42 -1.48 -10.31
C TYR A 9 7.78 -0.72 -9.04
N VAL A 10 6.82 0.00 -8.47
CA VAL A 10 7.04 0.89 -7.32
C VAL A 10 6.38 0.31 -6.08
N PHE A 11 7.17 0.11 -5.03
CA PHE A 11 6.69 -0.33 -3.72
C PHE A 11 6.68 0.86 -2.77
N LEU A 12 5.51 1.24 -2.27
CA LEU A 12 5.32 2.34 -1.34
C LEU A 12 5.37 1.80 0.09
N CYS A 13 6.54 1.92 0.71
CA CYS A 13 6.82 1.41 2.06
C CYS A 13 7.12 2.53 3.07
N VAL A 14 6.82 3.79 2.72
CA VAL A 14 6.97 4.93 3.62
C VAL A 14 5.79 4.99 4.61
N ASP A 15 6.01 5.53 5.80
CA ASP A 15 5.01 5.59 6.87
C ASP A 15 4.07 6.80 6.79
N ASN A 16 4.30 7.73 5.87
CA ASN A 16 3.53 8.96 5.72
C ASN A 16 2.59 8.89 4.52
N ILE A 17 1.28 8.96 4.76
CA ILE A 17 0.26 8.87 3.71
C ILE A 17 0.26 10.08 2.77
N ASP A 18 0.57 11.26 3.27
CA ASP A 18 0.62 12.48 2.44
C ASP A 18 1.79 12.39 1.45
N LEU A 19 2.93 11.84 1.89
CA LEU A 19 4.06 11.55 1.02
C LEU A 19 3.72 10.49 -0.04
N ARG A 20 3.01 9.43 0.34
CA ARG A 20 2.53 8.41 -0.61
C ARG A 20 1.64 9.04 -1.68
N ARG A 21 0.66 9.85 -1.25
CA ARG A 21 -0.25 10.56 -2.16
C ARG A 21 0.53 11.46 -3.12
N GLN A 22 1.47 12.25 -2.62
CA GLN A 22 2.32 13.12 -3.43
C GLN A 22 3.10 12.34 -4.50
N ILE A 23 3.69 11.19 -4.13
CA ILE A 23 4.40 10.32 -5.07
C ILE A 23 3.45 9.81 -6.16
N VAL A 24 2.26 9.34 -5.77
CA VAL A 24 1.25 8.81 -6.71
C VAL A 24 0.77 9.91 -7.67
N GLU A 25 0.39 11.08 -7.15
CA GLU A 25 -0.08 12.21 -7.95
C GLU A 25 0.95 12.65 -9.00
N MET A 26 2.21 12.74 -8.61
CA MET A 26 3.30 13.11 -9.53
C MET A 26 3.53 12.10 -10.65
N HIS A 27 3.10 10.86 -10.46
CA HIS A 27 3.35 9.78 -11.42
C HIS A 27 2.09 9.28 -12.13
N MET A 28 0.93 9.95 -11.96
CA MET A 28 -0.32 9.54 -12.61
C MET A 28 -0.22 9.38 -14.12
N ASP A 29 0.52 10.27 -14.78
CA ASP A 29 0.73 10.27 -16.23
C ASP A 29 2.12 9.77 -16.64
N ASN A 30 2.85 9.13 -15.72
CA ASN A 30 4.19 8.64 -15.99
C ASN A 30 4.15 7.28 -16.73
N PRO A 31 4.55 7.24 -18.02
CA PRO A 31 4.49 6.01 -18.82
C PRO A 31 5.55 4.98 -18.45
N TYR A 32 6.55 5.36 -17.66
CA TYR A 32 7.64 4.46 -17.24
C TYR A 32 7.30 3.65 -16.00
N VAL A 33 6.26 4.02 -15.25
CA VAL A 33 5.74 3.21 -14.14
C VAL A 33 4.83 2.12 -14.69
N LYS A 34 5.05 0.88 -14.28
CA LYS A 34 4.28 -0.29 -14.71
C LYS A 34 3.17 -0.67 -13.73
N ALA A 35 3.47 -0.62 -12.44
CA ALA A 35 2.49 -0.83 -11.39
C ALA A 35 2.99 -0.23 -10.08
N MET A 36 2.06 0.08 -9.17
CA MET A 36 2.37 0.51 -7.80
C MET A 36 1.74 -0.42 -6.78
N PHE A 37 2.46 -0.64 -5.68
CA PHE A 37 2.12 -1.53 -4.58
C PHE A 37 2.27 -0.77 -3.26
N ASP A 38 1.18 -0.65 -2.50
CA ASP A 38 1.12 0.09 -1.24
C ASP A 38 0.82 -0.85 -0.07
N PHE A 39 1.48 -0.64 1.05
CA PHE A 39 1.38 -1.48 2.24
C PHE A 39 1.01 -0.61 3.45
N ARG A 40 -0.08 -0.97 4.12
CA ARG A 40 -0.60 -0.26 5.30
C ARG A 40 -0.84 -1.25 6.41
N THR A 41 -0.29 -0.98 7.58
CA THR A 41 -0.44 -1.83 8.76
C THR A 41 -1.07 -1.06 9.90
N ARG A 42 -1.94 -1.72 10.63
CA ARG A 42 -2.39 -1.36 11.96
C ARG A 42 -1.84 -2.36 12.98
N LEU A 43 -2.45 -2.46 14.15
CA LEU A 43 -2.00 -3.39 15.18
C LEU A 43 -2.15 -4.86 14.74
N GLU A 44 -3.34 -5.29 14.39
CA GLU A 44 -3.67 -6.68 14.05
C GLU A 44 -4.01 -6.88 12.57
N ASP A 45 -4.53 -5.85 11.93
CA ASP A 45 -4.96 -5.87 10.54
C ASP A 45 -4.04 -5.06 9.62
N ALA A 46 -4.04 -5.45 8.36
CA ALA A 46 -3.26 -4.79 7.32
C ALA A 46 -4.02 -4.73 6.00
N GLN A 47 -3.62 -3.78 5.17
CA GLN A 47 -4.17 -3.58 3.85
C GLN A 47 -3.02 -3.49 2.84
N HIS A 48 -3.20 -4.15 1.71
CA HIS A 48 -2.32 -4.00 0.56
C HIS A 48 -3.15 -3.53 -0.62
N TYR A 49 -2.80 -2.36 -1.16
CA TYR A 49 -3.38 -1.83 -2.39
C TYR A 49 -2.39 -1.99 -3.54
N ALA A 50 -2.89 -2.30 -4.72
CA ALA A 50 -2.08 -2.34 -5.93
C ALA A 50 -2.84 -1.84 -7.14
N ALA A 51 -2.11 -1.26 -8.10
CA ALA A 51 -2.67 -0.81 -9.37
C ALA A 51 -1.73 -1.08 -10.53
N ASP A 52 -2.30 -1.61 -11.61
CA ASP A 52 -1.68 -1.64 -12.93
C ASP A 52 -1.68 -0.21 -13.49
N TRP A 53 -0.50 0.33 -13.78
CA TRP A 53 -0.37 1.72 -14.20
C TRP A 53 -0.79 1.96 -15.64
N SER A 54 -1.06 0.90 -16.40
CA SER A 54 -1.70 0.99 -17.72
C SER A 54 -3.23 1.16 -17.64
N ASP A 55 -3.85 0.84 -16.49
CA ASP A 55 -5.29 0.98 -16.26
C ASP A 55 -5.60 2.28 -15.49
N TYR A 56 -6.20 3.25 -16.19
CA TYR A 56 -6.52 4.55 -15.62
C TYR A 56 -7.51 4.47 -14.45
N LYS A 57 -8.48 3.55 -14.50
CA LYS A 57 -9.43 3.37 -13.42
C LYS A 57 -8.75 2.83 -12.16
N MET A 58 -7.88 1.83 -12.32
CA MET A 58 -7.11 1.30 -11.20
C MET A 58 -6.21 2.36 -10.56
N LYS A 59 -5.52 3.17 -11.37
CA LYS A 59 -4.71 4.29 -10.85
C LYS A 59 -5.54 5.27 -10.02
N LYS A 60 -6.71 5.63 -10.52
CA LYS A 60 -7.60 6.57 -9.84
C LYS A 60 -8.16 6.00 -8.54
N ASP A 61 -8.59 4.74 -8.55
CA ASP A 61 -9.06 4.04 -7.35
C ASP A 61 -7.92 3.94 -6.30
N PHE A 62 -6.71 3.66 -6.74
CA PHE A 62 -5.51 3.61 -5.90
C PHE A 62 -5.23 4.97 -5.23
N LEU A 63 -5.23 6.06 -5.99
CA LEU A 63 -5.07 7.41 -5.45
C LEU A 63 -6.21 7.77 -4.47
N ASN A 64 -7.45 7.45 -4.82
CA ASN A 64 -8.61 7.72 -3.96
C ASN A 64 -8.55 6.96 -2.62
N SER A 65 -7.89 5.81 -2.57
CA SER A 65 -7.68 5.07 -1.33
C SER A 65 -6.80 5.81 -0.30
N MET A 66 -6.15 6.90 -0.72
CA MET A 66 -5.27 7.74 0.11
C MET A 66 -5.93 9.06 0.54
N ASN A 67 -7.28 9.19 0.45
CA ASN A 67 -8.04 10.40 0.76
C ASN A 67 -8.26 10.59 2.28
N PHE A 68 -7.17 10.51 3.06
CA PHE A 68 -7.14 10.86 4.48
C PHE A 68 -5.76 11.46 4.80
N SER A 69 -5.67 12.25 5.87
CA SER A 69 -4.42 12.90 6.25
C SER A 69 -3.53 11.98 7.11
N HIS A 70 -2.25 12.32 7.16
CA HIS A 70 -1.31 11.63 8.06
C HIS A 70 -1.68 11.81 9.54
N ASP A 71 -2.22 12.96 9.91
CA ASP A 71 -2.65 13.23 11.28
C ASP A 71 -3.88 12.41 11.65
N GLU A 72 -4.87 12.27 10.75
CA GLU A 72 -6.00 11.35 10.94
C GLU A 72 -5.54 9.90 11.10
N ALA A 73 -4.58 9.45 10.29
CA ALA A 73 -4.00 8.11 10.41
C ALA A 73 -3.29 7.89 11.76
N LYS A 74 -2.61 8.91 12.29
CA LYS A 74 -1.95 8.85 13.61
C LYS A 74 -2.94 8.78 14.75
N GLU A 75 -4.03 9.53 14.70
CA GLU A 75 -5.07 9.51 15.74
C GLU A 75 -5.71 8.13 15.88
N GLU A 76 -5.84 7.39 14.77
CA GLU A 76 -6.39 6.03 14.76
C GLU A 76 -5.37 4.94 15.13
N THR A 77 -4.07 5.27 15.19
CA THR A 77 -3.02 4.28 15.43
C THR A 77 -2.72 4.17 16.93
N PRO A 78 -2.81 2.98 17.53
CA PRO A 78 -2.45 2.77 18.93
C PRO A 78 -0.98 3.10 19.19
N VAL A 79 -0.70 3.75 20.32
CA VAL A 79 0.65 4.03 20.81
C VAL A 79 0.91 3.32 22.13
N SER A 80 2.17 2.98 22.39
CA SER A 80 2.58 2.42 23.68
C SER A 80 2.59 3.49 24.78
N ALA A 81 2.73 3.06 26.04
CA ALA A 81 2.89 3.97 27.17
C ALA A 81 4.09 4.92 27.04
N CYS A 82 5.09 4.57 26.20
CA CYS A 82 6.24 5.42 25.86
C CYS A 82 6.00 6.30 24.61
N ASN A 83 4.76 6.43 24.16
CA ASN A 83 4.37 7.19 22.96
C ASN A 83 5.01 6.69 21.66
N VAL A 84 5.30 5.40 21.56
CA VAL A 84 5.81 4.75 20.36
C VAL A 84 4.65 4.09 19.62
N THR A 85 4.54 4.32 18.31
CA THR A 85 3.54 3.66 17.46
C THR A 85 3.74 2.15 17.51
N LEU A 86 2.67 1.42 17.83
CA LEU A 86 2.71 -0.03 17.90
C LEU A 86 2.62 -0.62 16.49
N SER A 87 3.54 -1.52 16.18
CA SER A 87 3.46 -2.41 15.04
C SER A 87 3.75 -3.83 15.48
N VAL A 88 3.06 -4.80 14.90
CA VAL A 88 3.15 -6.19 15.30
C VAL A 88 3.79 -7.00 14.16
N CYS A 89 4.86 -7.69 14.48
CA CYS A 89 5.65 -8.45 13.51
C CYS A 89 4.80 -9.42 12.65
N PRO A 90 3.87 -10.23 13.21
CA PRO A 90 3.02 -11.08 12.38
C PRO A 90 2.22 -10.32 11.31
N THR A 91 1.61 -9.18 11.67
CA THR A 91 0.82 -8.34 10.76
C THR A 91 1.68 -7.82 9.61
N VAL A 92 2.89 -7.32 9.91
CA VAL A 92 3.82 -6.81 8.90
C VAL A 92 4.29 -7.92 7.97
N LEU A 93 4.70 -9.07 8.52
CA LEU A 93 5.20 -10.19 7.73
C LEU A 93 4.14 -10.75 6.78
N VAL A 94 2.90 -10.91 7.26
CA VAL A 94 1.82 -11.46 6.45
C VAL A 94 1.48 -10.53 5.29
N ILE A 95 1.30 -9.22 5.53
CA ILE A 95 0.94 -8.32 4.44
C ILE A 95 2.08 -8.13 3.43
N CYS A 96 3.33 -8.15 3.87
CA CYS A 96 4.47 -8.14 2.97
C CYS A 96 4.49 -9.38 2.08
N ALA A 97 4.28 -10.56 2.65
CA ALA A 97 4.20 -11.81 1.89
C ALA A 97 3.06 -11.78 0.85
N ARG A 98 1.87 -11.29 1.24
CA ARG A 98 0.72 -11.13 0.33
C ARG A 98 1.03 -10.19 -0.82
N GLY A 99 1.59 -9.01 -0.52
CA GLY A 99 1.91 -8.01 -1.55
C GLY A 99 3.01 -8.48 -2.51
N VAL A 100 4.04 -9.16 -2.03
CA VAL A 100 5.07 -9.77 -2.89
C VAL A 100 4.48 -10.87 -3.76
N ALA A 101 3.60 -11.72 -3.21
CA ALA A 101 2.91 -12.75 -3.99
C ALA A 101 2.02 -12.13 -5.08
N ASN A 102 1.31 -11.03 -4.77
CA ASN A 102 0.51 -10.29 -5.74
C ASN A 102 1.37 -9.72 -6.89
N PHE A 103 2.52 -9.13 -6.54
CA PHE A 103 3.50 -8.68 -7.53
C PHE A 103 4.01 -9.82 -8.41
N MET A 104 4.43 -10.94 -7.81
CA MET A 104 4.93 -12.10 -8.56
C MET A 104 3.86 -12.68 -9.50
N ASN A 105 2.61 -12.73 -9.05
CA ASN A 105 1.49 -13.14 -9.89
C ASN A 105 1.32 -12.20 -11.09
N PHE A 106 1.33 -10.88 -10.85
CA PHE A 106 1.23 -9.89 -11.90
C PHE A 106 2.41 -9.96 -12.89
N TRP A 107 3.62 -10.10 -12.38
CA TRP A 107 4.82 -10.31 -13.21
C TRP A 107 4.68 -11.53 -14.12
N ASN A 108 4.05 -12.59 -13.64
CA ASN A 108 3.82 -13.83 -14.39
C ASN A 108 2.53 -13.80 -15.25
N GLY A 109 1.93 -12.62 -15.46
CA GLY A 109 0.75 -12.45 -16.31
C GLY A 109 -0.58 -12.86 -15.67
N LYS A 110 -0.62 -13.09 -14.37
CA LYS A 110 -1.87 -13.35 -13.64
C LYS A 110 -2.55 -12.02 -13.26
N PRO A 111 -3.87 -12.02 -13.06
CA PRO A 111 -4.60 -10.82 -12.64
C PRO A 111 -4.05 -10.23 -11.34
N LEU A 112 -3.86 -8.91 -11.33
CA LEU A 112 -3.47 -8.15 -10.15
C LEU A 112 -4.65 -8.02 -9.20
N LYS A 113 -4.44 -8.30 -7.92
CA LYS A 113 -5.40 -7.98 -6.87
C LYS A 113 -5.26 -6.50 -6.47
N LYS A 114 -6.36 -5.75 -6.56
CA LYS A 114 -6.39 -4.31 -6.26
C LYS A 114 -6.31 -4.02 -4.77
N LEU A 115 -6.88 -4.91 -3.97
CA LEU A 115 -6.95 -4.80 -2.53
C LEU A 115 -6.83 -6.18 -1.89
N ILE A 116 -5.95 -6.30 -0.91
CA ILE A 116 -5.88 -7.44 -0.01
C ILE A 116 -6.05 -6.91 1.41
N LEU A 117 -7.03 -7.46 2.11
CA LEU A 117 -7.28 -7.23 3.53
C LEU A 117 -6.81 -8.46 4.30
N ASP A 118 -6.00 -8.27 5.31
CA ASP A 118 -5.46 -9.37 6.11
C ASP A 118 -5.55 -9.04 7.60
N ASP A 119 -6.07 -9.98 8.37
CA ASP A 119 -6.02 -9.98 9.83
C ASP A 119 -5.21 -11.20 10.27
N ALA A 120 -3.97 -10.97 10.63
CA ALA A 120 -3.02 -12.05 10.94
C ALA A 120 -3.41 -12.86 12.18
N PHE A 121 -4.11 -12.23 13.14
CA PHE A 121 -4.47 -12.87 14.42
C PHE A 121 -5.80 -13.63 14.34
N ASN A 122 -6.72 -13.19 13.52
CA ASN A 122 -7.99 -13.88 13.27
C ASN A 122 -7.95 -14.81 12.05
N PHE A 123 -6.79 -14.92 11.37
CA PHE A 123 -6.57 -15.76 10.20
C PHE A 123 -7.55 -15.48 9.04
N ILE A 124 -7.86 -14.20 8.83
CA ILE A 124 -8.76 -13.74 7.77
C ILE A 124 -7.93 -13.10 6.67
N CYS A 125 -8.21 -13.48 5.42
CA CYS A 125 -7.61 -12.86 4.25
C CYS A 125 -8.62 -12.78 3.13
N ASP A 126 -8.95 -11.55 2.70
CA ASP A 126 -9.82 -11.26 1.56
C ASP A 126 -9.03 -10.56 0.47
N ALA A 127 -9.22 -10.96 -0.79
CA ALA A 127 -8.51 -10.41 -1.93
C ALA A 127 -9.45 -10.12 -3.11
N PHE A 128 -9.45 -8.86 -3.56
CA PHE A 128 -10.34 -8.28 -4.58
C PHE A 128 -9.60 -7.86 -5.84
#